data_2aff7272df63ce0fd3406b93ed022431
#
_entry.id   2aff7272df63ce0fd3406b93ed022431
#
_cell.length_a   1.000
_cell.length_b   1.000
_cell.length_c   1.000
_cell.angle_alpha   90.00
_cell.angle_beta   90.00
_cell.angle_gamma   90.00
#
_symmetry.space_group_name_H-M   'P 1'
#
loop_
_entity.id
_entity.type
_entity.pdbx_description
1 polymer ?
#
loop_
_entity_poly.entity_id
_entity_poly.type
_entity_poly.pdbx_seq_one_letter_code
_entity_poly.pdbx_strand_id
1 'polypeptide(L)'
;MALLTPEVRSYFDEATNSACYIVKDPSSPTCAIIDPIWNFDLAFGQTYTAHADMLAEEVISNGWQLDWVIETHVPADNLSTAPYLAQRFGAKVAIGSNIDAVQKVLGKVFNTDTDFQMSASRFDRPFKDGERFDIGNMSVQVMHTLGHTPACVTYLIGDAAFIGDTLFMPDFGTARADFHGESAKDLYQSIQKILALPAQTRLFLCHDDKAPGRDAFCCQTTVADQKARNIHVGEQKTEDEFVSFRTTRDAQLSMLKLFIPAVQVNMRAGNLPPAEPAGCVYLKVPIN
;
A
#
# COMPACT_ATOMS: atom_id res chain seq x y z
N MET A 1 18.15 -14.06 19.90
CA MET A 1 16.87 -14.75 19.61
C MET A 1 16.76 -14.89 18.10
N ALA A 2 16.36 -16.05 17.58
CA ALA A 2 16.03 -16.18 16.18
C ALA A 2 14.83 -15.27 15.88
N LEU A 3 14.86 -14.54 14.76
CA LEU A 3 13.71 -13.75 14.31
C LEU A 3 12.57 -14.73 14.00
N LEU A 4 11.37 -14.45 14.51
CA LEU A 4 10.19 -15.24 14.16
C LEU A 4 9.87 -14.99 12.68
N THR A 5 9.70 -16.07 11.92
CA THR A 5 9.26 -16.00 10.53
C THR A 5 7.74 -15.89 10.52
N PRO A 6 7.14 -14.81 10.01
CA PRO A 6 5.70 -14.67 9.96
C PRO A 6 5.06 -15.68 9.00
N GLU A 7 3.86 -16.16 9.36
CA GLU A 7 2.96 -16.81 8.41
C GLU A 7 2.30 -15.72 7.56
N VAL A 8 2.44 -15.81 6.24
CA VAL A 8 1.87 -14.82 5.32
C VAL A 8 0.92 -15.53 4.37
N ARG A 9 -0.31 -15.02 4.28
CA ARG A 9 -1.30 -15.42 3.28
C ARG A 9 -1.56 -14.24 2.36
N SER A 10 -1.41 -14.49 1.06
CA SER A 10 -1.63 -13.49 0.01
C SER A 10 -3.03 -13.65 -0.59
N TYR A 11 -3.71 -12.55 -0.80
CA TYR A 11 -5.01 -12.47 -1.44
C TYR A 11 -4.91 -11.48 -2.59
N PHE A 12 -5.31 -11.90 -3.78
CA PHE A 12 -5.16 -11.11 -5.00
C PHE A 12 -6.53 -10.71 -5.56
N ASP A 13 -6.69 -9.42 -5.87
CA ASP A 13 -7.85 -8.87 -6.56
C ASP A 13 -7.51 -8.65 -8.04
N GLU A 14 -8.06 -9.49 -8.92
CA GLU A 14 -7.81 -9.40 -10.36
C GLU A 14 -8.44 -8.16 -11.01
N ALA A 15 -9.42 -7.52 -10.36
CA ALA A 15 -10.07 -6.34 -10.90
C ALA A 15 -9.16 -5.09 -10.86
N THR A 16 -8.27 -5.02 -9.87
CA THR A 16 -7.31 -3.94 -9.67
C THR A 16 -5.86 -4.39 -9.81
N ASN A 17 -5.61 -5.70 -10.07
CA ASN A 17 -4.29 -6.32 -10.08
C ASN A 17 -3.51 -6.11 -8.77
N SER A 18 -4.23 -6.01 -7.65
CA SER A 18 -3.67 -5.66 -6.35
C SER A 18 -3.61 -6.86 -5.42
N ALA A 19 -2.60 -6.90 -4.56
CA ALA A 19 -2.42 -7.92 -3.53
C ALA A 19 -2.55 -7.32 -2.13
N CYS A 20 -3.26 -8.01 -1.25
CA CYS A 20 -3.26 -7.74 0.18
C CYS A 20 -2.83 -8.99 0.96
N TYR A 21 -2.53 -8.82 2.24
CA TYR A 21 -1.90 -9.88 3.02
C TYR A 21 -2.52 -9.99 4.41
N ILE A 22 -2.68 -11.25 4.88
CA ILE A 22 -2.81 -11.52 6.32
C ILE A 22 -1.45 -11.99 6.81
N VAL A 23 -0.94 -11.31 7.82
CA VAL A 23 0.35 -11.62 8.48
C VAL A 23 0.07 -12.07 9.89
N LYS A 24 0.39 -13.32 10.18
CA LYS A 24 0.06 -13.96 11.46
C LYS A 24 1.32 -14.32 12.22
N ASP A 25 1.31 -14.06 13.53
CA ASP A 25 2.33 -14.52 14.46
C ASP A 25 2.26 -16.05 14.64
N PRO A 26 3.29 -16.83 14.26
CA PRO A 26 3.25 -18.28 14.39
C PRO A 26 3.13 -18.76 15.85
N SER A 27 3.43 -17.90 16.82
CA SER A 27 3.45 -18.23 18.27
C SER A 27 2.25 -17.74 19.06
N SER A 28 1.32 -16.99 18.43
CA SER A 28 0.10 -16.48 19.07
C SER A 28 -1.05 -16.43 18.05
N PRO A 29 -2.31 -16.22 18.47
CA PRO A 29 -3.43 -16.06 17.53
C PRO A 29 -3.43 -14.71 16.81
N THR A 30 -2.52 -13.79 17.15
CA THR A 30 -2.55 -12.41 16.66
C THR A 30 -2.12 -12.31 15.21
N CYS A 31 -2.86 -11.49 14.45
CA CYS A 31 -2.54 -11.18 13.05
C CYS A 31 -2.74 -9.69 12.74
N ALA A 32 -2.24 -9.30 11.57
CA ALA A 32 -2.53 -8.01 10.93
C ALA A 32 -2.97 -8.24 9.49
N ILE A 33 -3.74 -7.29 8.94
CA ILE A 33 -4.05 -7.22 7.52
C ILE A 33 -3.28 -6.02 6.93
N ILE A 34 -2.66 -6.22 5.78
CA ILE A 34 -1.86 -5.21 5.07
C ILE A 34 -2.51 -4.92 3.72
N ASP A 35 -2.73 -3.62 3.42
CA ASP A 35 -3.28 -3.09 2.18
C ASP A 35 -4.60 -3.76 1.74
N PRO A 36 -5.65 -3.76 2.57
CA PRO A 36 -6.91 -4.41 2.26
C PRO A 36 -7.71 -3.64 1.21
N ILE A 37 -8.30 -4.38 0.26
CA ILE A 37 -8.93 -3.82 -0.93
C ILE A 37 -10.46 -3.77 -0.75
N TRP A 38 -11.06 -2.65 -1.18
CA TRP A 38 -12.50 -2.46 -1.26
C TRP A 38 -12.94 -2.49 -2.72
N ASN A 39 -13.78 -3.45 -3.06
CA ASN A 39 -14.32 -3.55 -4.41
C ASN A 39 -15.20 -2.33 -4.72
N PHE A 40 -14.93 -1.66 -5.84
CA PHE A 40 -15.64 -0.45 -6.25
C PHE A 40 -15.98 -0.49 -7.74
N ASP A 41 -17.27 -0.34 -8.05
CA ASP A 41 -17.74 -0.13 -9.42
C ASP A 41 -17.87 1.37 -9.70
N LEU A 42 -16.96 1.90 -10.52
CA LEU A 42 -16.94 3.32 -10.88
C LEU A 42 -18.18 3.74 -11.70
N ALA A 43 -18.70 2.84 -12.53
CA ALA A 43 -19.83 3.16 -13.43
C ALA A 43 -21.14 3.27 -12.63
N PHE A 44 -21.32 2.43 -11.62
CA PHE A 44 -22.50 2.46 -10.75
C PHE A 44 -22.30 3.32 -9.50
N GLY A 45 -21.06 3.71 -9.17
CA GLY A 45 -20.74 4.41 -7.92
C GLY A 45 -21.02 3.55 -6.69
N GLN A 46 -20.79 2.23 -6.77
CA GLN A 46 -21.11 1.28 -5.72
C GLN A 46 -19.88 0.58 -5.18
N THR A 47 -19.85 0.39 -3.86
CA THR A 47 -18.84 -0.40 -3.15
C THR A 47 -19.40 -1.76 -2.77
N TYR A 48 -18.54 -2.79 -2.75
CA TYR A 48 -18.89 -4.15 -2.37
C TYR A 48 -17.86 -4.68 -1.37
N THR A 49 -18.32 -5.46 -0.38
CA THR A 49 -17.45 -5.95 0.70
C THR A 49 -16.90 -7.36 0.45
N ALA A 50 -17.14 -7.95 -0.71
CA ALA A 50 -16.83 -9.36 -0.97
C ALA A 50 -15.36 -9.73 -0.67
N HIS A 51 -14.40 -8.89 -1.10
CA HIS A 51 -12.99 -9.12 -0.81
C HIS A 51 -12.67 -8.95 0.68
N ALA A 52 -13.23 -7.92 1.33
CA ALA A 52 -13.07 -7.71 2.77
C ALA A 52 -13.73 -8.81 3.60
N ASP A 53 -14.90 -9.29 3.18
CA ASP A 53 -15.60 -10.40 3.85
C ASP A 53 -14.80 -11.70 3.76
N MET A 54 -14.14 -11.97 2.63
CA MET A 54 -13.24 -13.12 2.48
C MET A 54 -12.08 -13.04 3.48
N LEU A 55 -11.45 -11.88 3.65
CA LEU A 55 -10.40 -11.68 4.66
C LEU A 55 -10.93 -11.87 6.09
N ALA A 56 -12.11 -11.31 6.36
CA ALA A 56 -12.75 -11.43 7.67
C ALA A 56 -13.11 -12.89 8.02
N GLU A 57 -13.67 -13.63 7.06
CA GLU A 57 -13.96 -15.07 7.25
C GLU A 57 -12.70 -15.89 7.48
N GLU A 58 -11.59 -15.54 6.83
CA GLU A 58 -10.30 -16.19 7.07
C GLU A 58 -9.83 -15.97 8.51
N VAL A 59 -9.92 -14.75 9.03
CA VAL A 59 -9.58 -14.42 10.42
C VAL A 59 -10.49 -15.19 11.39
N ILE A 60 -11.80 -15.19 11.15
CA ILE A 60 -12.79 -15.84 12.03
C ILE A 60 -12.64 -17.36 12.04
N SER A 61 -12.55 -17.99 10.86
CA SER A 61 -12.51 -19.44 10.73
C SER A 61 -11.25 -20.06 11.33
N ASN A 62 -10.15 -19.30 11.38
CA ASN A 62 -8.92 -19.73 12.01
C ASN A 62 -8.83 -19.33 13.51
N GLY A 63 -9.81 -18.63 14.05
CA GLY A 63 -9.81 -18.14 15.42
C GLY A 63 -8.71 -17.12 15.70
N TRP A 64 -8.33 -16.33 14.69
CA TRP A 64 -7.28 -15.31 14.84
C TRP A 64 -7.84 -14.03 15.44
N GLN A 65 -6.92 -13.26 16.05
CA GLN A 65 -7.19 -11.94 16.61
C GLN A 65 -6.55 -10.89 15.70
N LEU A 66 -7.36 -10.07 15.04
CA LEU A 66 -6.89 -8.97 14.20
C LEU A 66 -6.59 -7.76 15.08
N ASP A 67 -5.31 -7.41 15.27
CA ASP A 67 -4.90 -6.25 16.05
C ASP A 67 -4.71 -5.00 15.19
N TRP A 68 -4.26 -5.20 13.94
CA TRP A 68 -3.90 -4.11 13.05
C TRP A 68 -4.44 -4.30 11.64
N VAL A 69 -4.90 -3.20 11.06
CA VAL A 69 -5.06 -3.03 9.62
C VAL A 69 -4.11 -1.92 9.19
N ILE A 70 -3.08 -2.23 8.42
CA ILE A 70 -2.01 -1.30 8.08
C ILE A 70 -1.90 -1.08 6.58
N GLU A 71 -1.66 0.18 6.20
CA GLU A 71 -1.48 0.59 4.82
C GLU A 71 0.01 0.87 4.57
N THR A 72 0.55 0.37 3.46
CA THR A 72 1.91 0.71 3.04
C THR A 72 1.95 2.10 2.41
N HIS A 73 0.87 2.55 1.80
CA HIS A 73 0.76 3.85 1.12
C HIS A 73 -0.72 4.28 0.96
N VAL A 74 -0.96 5.36 0.26
CA VAL A 74 -2.30 5.77 -0.19
C VAL A 74 -2.47 5.29 -1.62
N PRO A 75 -3.15 4.15 -1.86
CA PRO A 75 -3.29 3.63 -3.21
C PRO A 75 -4.13 4.56 -4.09
N ALA A 76 -3.77 4.62 -5.39
CA ALA A 76 -4.41 5.48 -6.38
C ALA A 76 -5.27 4.70 -7.39
N ASP A 77 -5.31 3.38 -7.30
CA ASP A 77 -5.94 2.47 -8.25
C ASP A 77 -6.90 1.45 -7.63
N ASN A 78 -6.99 1.43 -6.30
CA ASN A 78 -8.00 0.69 -5.54
C ASN A 78 -8.46 1.50 -4.32
N LEU A 79 -9.58 1.12 -3.71
CA LEU A 79 -10.05 1.71 -2.46
C LEU A 79 -9.65 0.80 -1.29
N SER A 80 -9.32 1.41 -0.14
CA SER A 80 -9.02 0.66 1.09
C SER A 80 -10.29 0.35 1.87
N THR A 81 -10.40 -0.90 2.34
CA THR A 81 -11.46 -1.34 3.23
C THR A 81 -11.05 -1.33 4.71
N ALA A 82 -9.95 -0.67 5.07
CA ALA A 82 -9.41 -0.66 6.43
C ALA A 82 -10.46 -0.28 7.50
N PRO A 83 -11.33 0.73 7.33
CA PRO A 83 -12.33 1.08 8.35
C PRO A 83 -13.34 -0.03 8.59
N TYR A 84 -13.75 -0.75 7.55
CA TYR A 84 -14.71 -1.84 7.66
C TYR A 84 -14.16 -2.99 8.50
N LEU A 85 -12.92 -3.42 8.20
CA LEU A 85 -12.24 -4.47 8.96
C LEU A 85 -11.93 -4.03 10.38
N ALA A 86 -11.43 -2.80 10.57
CA ALA A 86 -11.15 -2.25 11.88
C ALA A 86 -12.40 -2.20 12.76
N GLN A 87 -13.53 -1.75 12.23
CA GLN A 87 -14.79 -1.73 12.97
C GLN A 87 -15.28 -3.14 13.33
N ARG A 88 -15.15 -4.11 12.41
CA ARG A 88 -15.63 -5.49 12.61
C ARG A 88 -14.86 -6.22 13.70
N PHE A 89 -13.57 -5.95 13.86
CA PHE A 89 -12.68 -6.65 14.79
C PHE A 89 -12.19 -5.81 15.97
N GLY A 90 -12.43 -4.51 16.00
CA GLY A 90 -11.85 -3.60 16.98
C GLY A 90 -10.35 -3.37 16.76
N ALA A 91 -9.86 -3.57 15.54
CA ALA A 91 -8.47 -3.40 15.17
C ALA A 91 -8.10 -1.91 14.97
N LYS A 92 -6.80 -1.60 15.04
CA LYS A 92 -6.28 -0.24 14.80
C LYS A 92 -5.90 -0.07 13.34
N VAL A 93 -6.17 1.11 12.77
CA VAL A 93 -5.75 1.48 11.40
C VAL A 93 -4.49 2.33 11.46
N ALA A 94 -3.47 1.96 10.68
CA ALA A 94 -2.18 2.67 10.68
C ALA A 94 -1.58 2.84 9.28
N ILE A 95 -0.72 3.86 9.13
CA ILE A 95 0.02 4.19 7.91
C ILE A 95 1.32 4.92 8.29
N GLY A 96 2.17 5.25 7.32
CA GLY A 96 3.33 6.12 7.52
C GLY A 96 2.95 7.55 7.92
N SER A 97 3.73 8.17 8.84
CA SER A 97 3.42 9.49 9.40
C SER A 97 3.42 10.63 8.37
N ASN A 98 4.00 10.43 7.20
CA ASN A 98 3.98 11.42 6.14
C ASN A 98 2.63 11.51 5.40
N ILE A 99 1.61 10.81 5.88
CA ILE A 99 0.22 10.92 5.36
C ILE A 99 -0.25 12.38 5.33
N ASP A 100 0.17 13.20 6.27
CA ASP A 100 -0.15 14.63 6.31
C ASP A 100 0.30 15.38 5.04
N ALA A 101 1.44 14.98 4.45
CA ALA A 101 1.93 15.56 3.19
C ALA A 101 1.01 15.21 2.02
N VAL A 102 0.57 13.94 1.94
CA VAL A 102 -0.40 13.48 0.94
C VAL A 102 -1.73 14.22 1.08
N GLN A 103 -2.26 14.28 2.30
CA GLN A 103 -3.51 14.96 2.62
C GLN A 103 -3.46 16.46 2.26
N LYS A 104 -2.33 17.12 2.52
CA LYS A 104 -2.12 18.54 2.19
C LYS A 104 -2.14 18.78 0.68
N VAL A 105 -1.50 17.91 -0.10
CA VAL A 105 -1.45 18.02 -1.56
C VAL A 105 -2.81 17.71 -2.18
N LEU A 106 -3.36 16.54 -1.88
CA LEU A 106 -4.63 16.08 -2.44
C LEU A 106 -5.82 16.93 -1.93
N GLY A 107 -5.76 17.41 -0.69
CA GLY A 107 -6.75 18.31 -0.13
C GLY A 107 -6.92 19.59 -0.94
N LYS A 108 -5.82 20.14 -1.48
CA LYS A 108 -5.87 21.30 -2.39
C LYS A 108 -6.47 20.92 -3.75
N VAL A 109 -6.06 19.78 -4.32
CA VAL A 109 -6.54 19.33 -5.63
C VAL A 109 -8.04 19.11 -5.62
N PHE A 110 -8.57 18.48 -4.56
CA PHE A 110 -9.99 18.12 -4.45
C PHE A 110 -10.82 19.17 -3.69
N ASN A 111 -10.24 20.31 -3.34
CA ASN A 111 -10.91 21.36 -2.57
C ASN A 111 -11.67 20.77 -1.37
N THR A 112 -10.94 20.02 -0.55
CA THR A 112 -11.49 19.45 0.69
C THR A 112 -11.53 20.53 1.75
N ASP A 113 -12.64 20.59 2.50
CA ASP A 113 -12.90 21.63 3.50
C ASP A 113 -11.87 21.64 4.64
N THR A 114 -11.82 22.76 5.37
CA THR A 114 -10.98 22.93 6.57
C THR A 114 -11.21 21.85 7.63
N ASP A 115 -12.40 21.25 7.68
CA ASP A 115 -12.72 20.11 8.55
C ASP A 115 -11.90 18.86 8.26
N PHE A 116 -11.43 18.71 7.02
CA PHE A 116 -10.53 17.63 6.67
C PHE A 116 -9.14 17.78 7.31
N GLN A 117 -8.62 19.02 7.41
CA GLN A 117 -7.33 19.27 8.07
C GLN A 117 -7.38 18.98 9.59
N MET A 118 -8.55 19.09 10.21
CA MET A 118 -8.76 18.74 11.62
C MET A 118 -9.02 17.24 11.83
N SER A 119 -9.35 16.48 10.80
CA SER A 119 -9.60 15.04 10.85
C SER A 119 -8.43 14.17 10.36
N ALA A 120 -7.22 14.74 10.29
CA ALA A 120 -5.98 13.99 9.97
C ALA A 120 -5.75 12.76 10.87
N SER A 121 -6.49 12.66 11.98
CA SER A 121 -6.48 11.57 12.95
C SER A 121 -7.40 10.38 12.59
N ARG A 122 -7.74 10.16 11.33
CA ARG A 122 -8.54 8.97 10.95
C ARG A 122 -7.72 7.68 10.93
N PHE A 123 -6.41 7.81 10.89
CA PHE A 123 -5.51 6.71 11.22
C PHE A 123 -5.25 6.74 12.73
N ASP A 124 -5.46 5.61 13.40
CA ASP A 124 -5.21 5.50 14.84
C ASP A 124 -3.72 5.68 15.16
N ARG A 125 -2.85 5.30 14.23
CA ARG A 125 -1.41 5.41 14.41
C ARG A 125 -0.66 5.73 13.10
N PRO A 126 -0.21 6.97 12.89
CA PRO A 126 0.78 7.30 11.88
C PRO A 126 2.19 6.95 12.39
N PHE A 127 2.88 6.00 11.74
CA PHE A 127 4.21 5.53 12.15
C PHE A 127 5.34 6.39 11.58
N LYS A 128 6.32 6.72 12.42
CA LYS A 128 7.55 7.40 12.01
C LYS A 128 8.57 6.42 11.45
N ASP A 129 9.54 6.95 10.68
CA ASP A 129 10.68 6.17 10.19
C ASP A 129 11.47 5.55 11.34
N GLY A 130 11.81 4.27 11.20
CA GLY A 130 12.51 3.49 12.23
C GLY A 130 11.67 3.10 13.44
N GLU A 131 10.40 3.53 13.53
CA GLU A 131 9.51 3.17 14.65
C GLU A 131 9.24 1.66 14.68
N ARG A 132 8.94 1.13 15.86
CA ARG A 132 8.60 -0.27 16.07
C ARG A 132 7.26 -0.41 16.76
N PHE A 133 6.54 -1.47 16.37
CA PHE A 133 5.33 -1.93 17.05
C PHE A 133 5.28 -3.46 16.96
N ASP A 134 4.30 -4.07 17.61
CA ASP A 134 4.22 -5.53 17.67
C ASP A 134 2.93 -6.04 17.03
N ILE A 135 3.02 -7.21 16.40
CA ILE A 135 1.90 -8.08 16.00
C ILE A 135 2.07 -9.36 16.80
N GLY A 136 1.31 -9.52 17.89
CA GLY A 136 1.56 -10.58 18.87
C GLY A 136 2.96 -10.48 19.46
N ASN A 137 3.77 -11.52 19.25
CA ASN A 137 5.16 -11.59 19.72
C ASN A 137 6.18 -11.17 18.62
N MET A 138 5.71 -10.79 17.45
CA MET A 138 6.58 -10.35 16.35
C MET A 138 6.77 -8.83 16.40
N SER A 139 8.02 -8.38 16.45
CA SER A 139 8.34 -6.96 16.30
C SER A 139 8.37 -6.57 14.84
N VAL A 140 7.63 -5.53 14.51
CA VAL A 140 7.59 -4.89 13.20
C VAL A 140 8.43 -3.63 13.23
N GLN A 141 9.31 -3.47 12.26
CA GLN A 141 10.03 -2.20 12.04
C GLN A 141 9.44 -1.48 10.85
N VAL A 142 9.15 -0.20 11.01
CA VAL A 142 8.69 0.69 9.94
C VAL A 142 9.90 1.36 9.28
N MET A 143 9.96 1.30 7.97
CA MET A 143 10.98 1.98 7.17
C MET A 143 10.29 2.87 6.14
N HIS A 144 10.54 4.18 6.17
CA HIS A 144 10.00 5.09 5.16
C HIS A 144 10.69 4.84 3.80
N THR A 145 9.86 4.51 2.81
CA THR A 145 10.27 4.21 1.43
C THR A 145 9.53 5.12 0.46
N LEU A 146 9.79 6.41 0.59
CA LEU A 146 9.13 7.48 -0.16
C LEU A 146 9.48 7.43 -1.65
N GLY A 147 8.66 8.07 -2.48
CA GLY A 147 8.97 8.27 -3.90
C GLY A 147 7.79 7.95 -4.81
N HIS A 148 7.15 6.77 -4.66
CA HIS A 148 5.87 6.48 -5.31
C HIS A 148 4.74 7.33 -4.68
N THR A 149 4.67 7.41 -3.36
CA THR A 149 3.92 8.46 -2.65
C THR A 149 4.77 9.06 -1.53
N PRO A 150 4.46 10.28 -1.05
CA PRO A 150 5.17 10.85 0.10
C PRO A 150 4.97 10.08 1.41
N ALA A 151 3.99 9.19 1.49
CA ALA A 151 3.66 8.43 2.70
C ALA A 151 4.04 6.96 2.63
N CYS A 152 4.72 6.51 1.55
CA CYS A 152 5.10 5.10 1.40
C CYS A 152 6.01 4.63 2.53
N VAL A 153 5.66 3.44 3.05
CA VAL A 153 6.45 2.73 4.06
C VAL A 153 6.61 1.27 3.69
N THR A 154 7.71 0.69 4.16
CA THR A 154 7.93 -0.75 4.16
C THR A 154 7.81 -1.27 5.58
N TYR A 155 7.05 -2.33 5.80
CA TYR A 155 6.97 -3.03 7.09
C TYR A 155 7.88 -4.25 7.09
N LEU A 156 8.88 -4.26 7.98
CA LEU A 156 9.82 -5.36 8.15
C LEU A 156 9.38 -6.24 9.32
N ILE A 157 9.07 -7.51 9.05
CA ILE A 157 8.55 -8.47 10.02
C ILE A 157 9.35 -9.78 9.89
N GLY A 158 10.30 -10.00 10.79
CA GLY A 158 11.17 -11.18 10.69
C GLY A 158 11.98 -11.19 9.38
N ASP A 159 11.74 -12.19 8.53
CA ASP A 159 12.35 -12.33 7.20
C ASP A 159 11.52 -11.76 6.05
N ALA A 160 10.38 -11.15 6.36
CA ALA A 160 9.44 -10.59 5.39
C ALA A 160 9.48 -9.06 5.37
N ALA A 161 9.35 -8.46 4.17
CA ALA A 161 9.19 -7.04 3.96
C ALA A 161 7.99 -6.78 3.06
N PHE A 162 7.01 -6.01 3.54
CA PHE A 162 5.84 -5.57 2.78
C PHE A 162 6.15 -4.17 2.25
N ILE A 163 6.41 -4.08 0.95
CA ILE A 163 7.08 -2.93 0.35
C ILE A 163 6.16 -2.00 -0.45
N GLY A 164 4.86 -2.27 -0.41
CA GLY A 164 3.90 -1.51 -1.20
C GLY A 164 4.27 -1.50 -2.68
N ASP A 165 4.09 -0.35 -3.29
CA ASP A 165 4.39 -0.10 -4.70
C ASP A 165 5.83 0.41 -4.96
N THR A 166 6.76 0.21 -4.03
CA THR A 166 8.15 0.65 -4.27
C THR A 166 8.83 -0.17 -5.38
N LEU A 167 8.62 -1.50 -5.39
CA LEU A 167 9.08 -2.42 -6.44
C LEU A 167 7.92 -3.32 -6.85
N PHE A 168 7.95 -3.77 -8.09
CA PHE A 168 7.09 -4.83 -8.63
C PHE A 168 7.89 -6.10 -8.90
N MET A 169 7.28 -7.11 -9.52
CA MET A 169 8.02 -8.30 -9.92
C MET A 169 9.23 -7.91 -10.77
N PRO A 170 10.34 -8.64 -10.68
CA PRO A 170 11.59 -8.28 -11.38
C PRO A 170 11.41 -8.05 -12.89
N ASP A 171 10.50 -8.78 -13.52
CA ASP A 171 10.17 -8.68 -14.93
C ASP A 171 9.23 -7.50 -15.28
N PHE A 172 8.68 -6.80 -14.27
CA PHE A 172 7.82 -5.63 -14.43
C PHE A 172 8.49 -4.32 -13.96
N GLY A 173 9.32 -4.39 -12.92
CA GLY A 173 10.25 -3.32 -12.50
C GLY A 173 9.82 -2.53 -11.28
N THR A 174 9.40 -1.27 -11.45
CA THR A 174 9.12 -0.32 -10.36
C THR A 174 7.87 0.49 -10.61
N ALA A 175 7.28 1.05 -9.55
CA ALA A 175 6.17 1.98 -9.65
C ALA A 175 6.51 3.24 -10.47
N ARG A 176 5.47 3.96 -10.86
CA ARG A 176 5.55 5.33 -11.38
C ARG A 176 5.83 6.32 -10.25
N ALA A 177 6.32 7.51 -10.61
CA ALA A 177 6.64 8.58 -9.68
C ALA A 177 6.41 9.97 -10.29
N ASP A 178 5.22 10.19 -10.89
CA ASP A 178 4.86 11.39 -11.65
C ASP A 178 3.60 12.10 -11.16
N PHE A 179 2.93 11.59 -10.10
CA PHE A 179 1.82 12.29 -9.49
C PHE A 179 2.31 13.38 -8.52
N HIS A 180 1.37 14.19 -8.03
CA HIS A 180 1.68 15.30 -7.12
C HIS A 180 2.32 14.82 -5.82
N GLY A 181 3.56 15.24 -5.59
CA GLY A 181 4.34 14.89 -4.41
C GLY A 181 5.20 13.64 -4.56
N GLU A 182 5.20 13.00 -5.72
CA GLU A 182 6.05 11.86 -6.05
C GLU A 182 7.45 12.30 -6.51
N SER A 183 8.42 11.40 -6.44
CA SER A 183 9.81 11.68 -6.76
C SER A 183 10.55 10.43 -7.22
N ALA A 184 10.95 10.39 -8.47
CA ALA A 184 11.76 9.29 -9.01
C ALA A 184 13.11 9.15 -8.27
N LYS A 185 13.67 10.26 -7.80
CA LYS A 185 14.92 10.26 -7.00
C LYS A 185 14.71 9.59 -5.64
N ASP A 186 13.65 9.98 -4.91
CA ASP A 186 13.35 9.39 -3.62
C ASP A 186 12.94 7.92 -3.76
N LEU A 187 12.25 7.57 -4.86
CA LEU A 187 11.94 6.19 -5.20
C LEU A 187 13.22 5.35 -5.37
N TYR A 188 14.20 5.86 -6.12
CA TYR A 188 15.48 5.16 -6.27
C TYR A 188 16.17 4.94 -4.93
N GLN A 189 16.26 5.98 -4.09
CA GLN A 189 16.87 5.88 -2.77
C GLN A 189 16.15 4.88 -1.87
N SER A 190 14.82 4.85 -1.92
CA SER A 190 13.98 3.89 -1.21
C SER A 190 14.21 2.46 -1.69
N ILE A 191 14.31 2.26 -3.01
CA ILE A 191 14.67 0.97 -3.60
C ILE A 191 16.05 0.51 -3.08
N GLN A 192 17.04 1.40 -3.03
CA GLN A 192 18.36 1.05 -2.52
C GLN A 192 18.33 0.64 -1.04
N LYS A 193 17.47 1.27 -0.21
CA LYS A 193 17.28 0.84 1.19
C LYS A 193 16.71 -0.59 1.26
N ILE A 194 15.71 -0.91 0.43
CA ILE A 194 15.13 -2.27 0.36
C ILE A 194 16.18 -3.27 -0.13
N LEU A 195 16.91 -2.93 -1.18
CA LEU A 195 17.95 -3.80 -1.72
C LEU A 195 19.14 -3.99 -0.76
N ALA A 196 19.34 -3.12 0.22
CA ALA A 196 20.36 -3.29 1.27
C ALA A 196 19.96 -4.35 2.33
N LEU A 197 18.73 -4.82 2.36
CA LEU A 197 18.28 -5.90 3.24
C LEU A 197 18.98 -7.22 2.89
N PRO A 198 18.99 -8.22 3.79
CA PRO A 198 19.56 -9.53 3.51
C PRO A 198 19.01 -10.15 2.23
N ALA A 199 19.86 -10.82 1.46
CA ALA A 199 19.52 -11.35 0.14
C ALA A 199 18.28 -12.27 0.13
N GLN A 200 18.06 -13.01 1.21
CA GLN A 200 16.94 -13.95 1.38
C GLN A 200 15.67 -13.31 1.93
N THR A 201 15.67 -11.99 2.21
CA THR A 201 14.45 -11.30 2.65
C THR A 201 13.37 -11.48 1.60
N ARG A 202 12.22 -12.01 2.02
CA ARG A 202 11.02 -12.13 1.18
C ARG A 202 10.40 -10.74 1.03
N LEU A 203 10.16 -10.32 -0.20
CA LEU A 203 9.51 -9.06 -0.53
C LEU A 203 8.09 -9.34 -1.00
N PHE A 204 7.11 -8.72 -0.37
CA PHE A 204 5.70 -8.79 -0.69
C PHE A 204 5.25 -7.49 -1.33
N LEU A 205 4.69 -7.59 -2.54
CA LEU A 205 4.39 -6.49 -3.47
C LEU A 205 2.89 -6.20 -3.47
N CYS A 206 2.48 -4.96 -3.68
CA CYS A 206 1.05 -4.63 -3.77
C CYS A 206 0.44 -4.89 -5.14
N HIS A 207 1.24 -4.92 -6.23
CA HIS A 207 0.69 -5.08 -7.58
C HIS A 207 1.47 -6.07 -8.42
N ASP A 208 0.73 -6.72 -9.34
CA ASP A 208 1.30 -7.49 -10.43
C ASP A 208 0.39 -7.46 -11.66
N ASP A 209 0.82 -6.75 -12.70
CA ASP A 209 0.12 -6.63 -13.97
C ASP A 209 0.50 -7.72 -14.98
N LYS A 210 1.28 -8.70 -14.57
CA LYS A 210 1.91 -9.73 -15.42
C LYS A 210 2.79 -9.14 -16.52
N ALA A 211 4.05 -9.45 -16.50
CA ALA A 211 4.95 -9.10 -17.60
C ALA A 211 4.64 -9.96 -18.84
N PRO A 212 4.95 -9.47 -20.06
CA PRO A 212 4.82 -10.27 -21.27
C PRO A 212 5.52 -11.64 -21.14
N GLY A 213 4.76 -12.71 -21.36
CA GLY A 213 5.26 -14.10 -21.25
C GLY A 213 5.07 -14.76 -19.89
N ARG A 214 4.46 -14.06 -18.91
CA ARG A 214 4.08 -14.63 -17.64
C ARG A 214 2.55 -14.66 -17.48
N ASP A 215 1.98 -15.86 -17.37
CA ASP A 215 0.54 -16.07 -17.31
C ASP A 215 -0.02 -16.05 -15.87
N ALA A 216 0.82 -16.30 -14.86
CA ALA A 216 0.41 -16.34 -13.46
C ALA A 216 0.73 -15.02 -12.75
N PHE A 217 -0.18 -14.57 -11.87
CA PHE A 217 0.10 -13.50 -10.93
C PHE A 217 1.10 -13.95 -9.86
N CYS A 218 2.02 -13.06 -9.51
CA CYS A 218 3.01 -13.26 -8.46
C CYS A 218 3.15 -11.98 -7.63
N CYS A 219 3.01 -12.10 -6.32
CA CYS A 219 3.12 -10.95 -5.41
C CYS A 219 4.25 -11.13 -4.38
N GLN A 220 5.13 -12.11 -4.59
CA GLN A 220 6.29 -12.35 -3.73
C GLN A 220 7.55 -12.56 -4.57
N THR A 221 8.65 -11.96 -4.11
CA THR A 221 10.00 -12.11 -4.66
C THR A 221 11.02 -12.09 -3.51
N THR A 222 12.31 -11.96 -3.83
CA THR A 222 13.38 -11.78 -2.84
C THR A 222 14.28 -10.60 -3.19
N VAL A 223 15.02 -10.09 -2.20
CA VAL A 223 16.05 -9.08 -2.45
C VAL A 223 17.09 -9.57 -3.47
N ALA A 224 17.48 -10.84 -3.39
CA ALA A 224 18.41 -11.42 -4.36
C ALA A 224 17.87 -11.39 -5.79
N ASP A 225 16.61 -11.78 -5.98
CA ASP A 225 15.96 -11.75 -7.29
C ASP A 225 15.83 -10.34 -7.85
N GLN A 226 15.45 -9.38 -7.02
CA GLN A 226 15.36 -7.98 -7.43
C GLN A 226 16.71 -7.44 -7.90
N LYS A 227 17.78 -7.68 -7.14
CA LYS A 227 19.14 -7.29 -7.52
C LYS A 227 19.60 -7.91 -8.84
N ALA A 228 19.29 -9.17 -9.04
CA ALA A 228 19.77 -9.92 -10.19
C ALA A 228 18.97 -9.64 -11.47
N ARG A 229 17.66 -9.37 -11.35
CA ARG A 229 16.76 -9.48 -12.50
C ARG A 229 15.81 -8.32 -12.70
N ASN A 230 15.73 -7.34 -11.77
CA ASN A 230 14.80 -6.24 -11.95
C ASN A 230 15.19 -5.39 -13.15
N ILE A 231 14.27 -5.28 -14.11
CA ILE A 231 14.51 -4.61 -15.41
C ILE A 231 14.73 -3.09 -15.29
N HIS A 232 14.36 -2.47 -14.15
CA HIS A 232 14.52 -1.03 -13.95
C HIS A 232 15.72 -0.65 -13.07
N VAL A 233 16.13 -1.51 -12.14
CA VAL A 233 17.16 -1.21 -11.15
C VAL A 233 18.21 -2.31 -11.01
N GLY A 234 18.05 -3.43 -11.73
CA GLY A 234 19.08 -4.46 -11.83
C GLY A 234 20.36 -3.96 -12.50
N GLU A 235 21.42 -4.77 -12.44
CA GLU A 235 22.70 -4.46 -13.09
C GLU A 235 23.35 -3.14 -12.63
N GLN A 236 23.09 -2.71 -11.39
CA GLN A 236 23.71 -1.52 -10.76
C GLN A 236 23.46 -0.19 -11.50
N LYS A 237 22.26 0.01 -12.07
CA LYS A 237 21.88 1.30 -12.64
C LYS A 237 22.06 2.43 -11.64
N THR A 238 22.63 3.53 -12.09
CA THR A 238 22.83 4.74 -11.29
C THR A 238 21.53 5.49 -11.03
N GLU A 239 21.50 6.39 -10.03
CA GLU A 239 20.37 7.25 -9.74
C GLU A 239 19.95 8.07 -10.97
N ASP A 240 20.91 8.69 -11.65
CA ASP A 240 20.63 9.55 -12.83
C ASP A 240 20.03 8.75 -13.99
N GLU A 241 20.53 7.54 -14.25
CA GLU A 241 19.97 6.64 -15.28
C GLU A 241 18.55 6.22 -14.93
N PHE A 242 18.28 5.88 -13.66
CA PHE A 242 16.96 5.51 -13.21
C PHE A 242 15.97 6.69 -13.29
N VAL A 243 16.37 7.87 -12.80
CA VAL A 243 15.52 9.07 -12.82
C VAL A 243 15.18 9.46 -14.25
N SER A 244 16.16 9.47 -15.15
CA SER A 244 15.94 9.77 -16.58
C SER A 244 14.98 8.78 -17.23
N PHE A 245 15.19 7.47 -17.00
CA PHE A 245 14.31 6.41 -17.47
C PHE A 245 12.89 6.57 -16.93
N ARG A 246 12.75 6.76 -15.60
CA ARG A 246 11.46 6.83 -14.92
C ARG A 246 10.65 8.02 -15.41
N THR A 247 11.28 9.20 -15.47
CA THR A 247 10.63 10.44 -15.97
C THR A 247 10.16 10.29 -17.41
N THR A 248 10.99 9.70 -18.29
CA THR A 248 10.62 9.48 -19.70
C THR A 248 9.46 8.50 -19.84
N ARG A 249 9.47 7.41 -19.07
CA ARG A 249 8.41 6.40 -19.12
C ARG A 249 7.10 6.95 -18.56
N ASP A 250 7.15 7.62 -17.41
CA ASP A 250 5.96 8.12 -16.72
C ASP A 250 5.20 9.15 -17.54
N ALA A 251 5.92 10.01 -18.27
CA ALA A 251 5.30 10.97 -19.18
C ALA A 251 4.44 10.34 -20.31
N GLN A 252 4.55 9.02 -20.52
CA GLN A 252 3.78 8.27 -21.53
C GLN A 252 2.64 7.46 -20.91
N LEU A 253 2.54 7.38 -19.58
CA LEU A 253 1.54 6.59 -18.88
C LEU A 253 0.19 7.35 -18.82
N SER A 254 -0.88 6.61 -19.06
CA SER A 254 -2.24 7.12 -18.84
C SER A 254 -2.54 7.29 -17.35
N MET A 255 -3.53 8.14 -17.04
CA MET A 255 -4.06 8.25 -15.67
C MET A 255 -4.73 6.94 -15.26
N LEU A 256 -4.58 6.60 -13.97
CA LEU A 256 -5.20 5.42 -13.39
C LEU A 256 -6.72 5.57 -13.36
N LYS A 257 -7.42 4.48 -13.66
CA LYS A 257 -8.89 4.46 -13.83
C LYS A 257 -9.64 4.91 -12.56
N LEU A 258 -9.13 4.51 -11.40
CA LEU A 258 -9.73 4.80 -10.10
C LEU A 258 -9.02 5.93 -9.35
N PHE A 259 -8.09 6.69 -10.00
CA PHE A 259 -7.35 7.75 -9.32
C PHE A 259 -8.24 8.68 -8.51
N ILE A 260 -9.26 9.25 -9.16
CA ILE A 260 -10.16 10.23 -8.53
C ILE A 260 -10.92 9.66 -7.32
N PRO A 261 -11.60 8.52 -7.41
CA PRO A 261 -12.26 7.94 -6.24
C PRO A 261 -11.27 7.44 -5.19
N ALA A 262 -10.22 6.73 -5.59
CA ALA A 262 -9.28 6.09 -4.68
C ALA A 262 -8.59 7.08 -3.75
N VAL A 263 -7.97 8.12 -4.29
CA VAL A 263 -7.23 9.08 -3.45
C VAL A 263 -8.13 9.85 -2.50
N GLN A 264 -9.39 10.15 -2.88
CA GLN A 264 -10.34 10.84 -1.99
C GLN A 264 -10.80 9.98 -0.82
N VAL A 265 -10.92 8.68 -1.01
CA VAL A 265 -11.28 7.72 0.03
C VAL A 265 -10.06 7.37 0.88
N ASN A 266 -8.95 7.03 0.24
CA ASN A 266 -7.78 6.49 0.91
C ASN A 266 -7.02 7.54 1.73
N MET A 267 -6.98 8.81 1.30
CA MET A 267 -6.45 9.89 2.15
C MET A 267 -7.28 10.10 3.43
N ARG A 268 -8.45 9.49 3.52
CA ARG A 268 -9.34 9.45 4.70
C ARG A 268 -9.29 8.09 5.42
N ALA A 269 -8.19 7.37 5.32
CA ALA A 269 -8.03 6.03 5.88
C ALA A 269 -9.12 5.04 5.38
N GLY A 270 -9.50 5.12 4.11
CA GLY A 270 -10.54 4.28 3.51
C GLY A 270 -11.98 4.72 3.81
N ASN A 271 -12.17 5.84 4.55
CA ASN A 271 -13.52 6.36 4.81
C ASN A 271 -14.05 7.16 3.62
N LEU A 272 -15.31 6.96 3.31
CA LEU A 272 -16.01 7.80 2.36
C LEU A 272 -16.06 9.27 2.83
N PRO A 273 -16.12 10.26 1.93
CA PRO A 273 -16.41 11.63 2.28
C PRO A 273 -17.70 11.75 3.11
N PRO A 274 -17.86 12.82 3.92
CA PRO A 274 -19.11 13.07 4.63
C PRO A 274 -20.30 13.11 3.69
N ALA A 275 -21.43 12.54 4.12
CA ALA A 275 -22.68 12.67 3.37
C ALA A 275 -23.14 14.14 3.34
N GLU A 276 -23.65 14.58 2.19
CA GLU A 276 -24.29 15.86 2.06
C GLU A 276 -25.69 15.88 2.70
N PRO A 277 -26.35 17.04 2.86
CA PRO A 277 -27.65 17.15 3.56
C PRO A 277 -28.75 16.20 3.05
N ALA A 278 -28.67 15.77 1.79
CA ALA A 278 -29.59 14.79 1.21
C ALA A 278 -29.28 13.32 1.59
N GLY A 279 -28.24 13.08 2.39
CA GLY A 279 -27.81 11.74 2.82
C GLY A 279 -26.93 11.01 1.81
N CYS A 280 -26.63 11.62 0.67
CA CYS A 280 -25.76 11.03 -0.36
C CYS A 280 -24.30 11.44 -0.15
N VAL A 281 -23.38 10.51 -0.44
CA VAL A 281 -21.95 10.78 -0.50
C VAL A 281 -21.53 11.08 -1.94
N TYR A 282 -20.69 12.08 -2.12
CA TYR A 282 -20.20 12.49 -3.43
C TYR A 282 -18.68 12.52 -3.47
N LEU A 283 -18.13 12.17 -4.63
CA LEU A 283 -16.72 12.36 -4.96
C LEU A 283 -16.58 13.56 -5.89
N LYS A 284 -15.60 14.39 -5.64
CA LYS A 284 -15.35 15.60 -6.43
C LYS A 284 -14.49 15.26 -7.64
N VAL A 285 -14.86 15.79 -8.80
CA VAL A 285 -14.07 15.70 -10.03
C VAL A 285 -13.61 17.10 -10.42
N PRO A 286 -12.31 17.46 -10.26
CA PRO A 286 -11.78 18.73 -10.71
C PRO A 286 -11.87 18.79 -12.25
N ILE A 287 -12.44 19.86 -12.78
CA ILE A 287 -12.52 20.11 -14.22
C ILE A 287 -11.79 21.44 -14.49
N ASN A 288 -10.78 21.40 -15.38
CA ASN A 288 -9.98 22.55 -15.81
C ASN A 288 -10.51 23.14 -17.13
#